data_be3d1ab0de228d60ca19f0be9462c2bd
#
_entry.id   be3d1ab0de228d60ca19f0be9462c2bd
#
_cell.length_a   1.000
_cell.length_b   1.000
_cell.length_c   1.000
_cell.angle_alpha   90.00
_cell.angle_beta   90.00
_cell.angle_gamma   90.00
#
_symmetry.space_group_name_H-M   'P 1'
#
loop_
_entity.id
_entity.type
_entity.pdbx_description
1 polymer ?
#
loop_
_entity_poly.entity_id
_entity_poly.type
_entity_poly.pdbx_seq_one_letter_code
_entity_poly.pdbx_strand_id
1 'polypeptide(L)'
;MDKTIKVGIVGATGYTGSELLRLLANRSDVEITAITSRTESGKSVTELFPFLRGFLDDLKFSSPDAADLTVCDFVFFATPHGVAMNAARELVSKGVRIIDLAADFRLKDAEEFKRWYKLDHACPELLAEAVYGQPETMREAMKAARVVGM
;
A
#
# COMPACT_ATOMS: atom_id res chain seq x y z
N MET A 1 23.94 -7.88 -8.64
CA MET A 1 23.01 -8.07 -7.51
C MET A 1 21.71 -7.39 -7.87
N ASP A 2 20.64 -8.15 -7.97
CA ASP A 2 19.34 -7.56 -8.21
C ASP A 2 18.96 -6.68 -7.01
N LYS A 3 18.50 -5.46 -7.29
CA LYS A 3 18.10 -4.52 -6.24
C LYS A 3 16.91 -5.09 -5.47
N THR A 4 17.03 -5.24 -4.14
CA THR A 4 15.91 -5.61 -3.28
C THR A 4 14.85 -4.49 -3.31
N ILE A 5 13.60 -4.85 -3.53
CA ILE A 5 12.46 -3.94 -3.58
C ILE A 5 11.97 -3.65 -2.16
N LYS A 6 12.01 -2.41 -1.76
CA LYS A 6 11.52 -1.97 -0.45
C LYS A 6 10.02 -1.71 -0.47
N VAL A 7 9.30 -2.37 0.42
CA VAL A 7 7.83 -2.31 0.48
C VAL A 7 7.34 -1.81 1.83
N GLY A 8 6.41 -0.86 1.79
CA GLY A 8 5.62 -0.43 2.93
C GLY A 8 4.19 -0.96 2.85
N ILE A 9 3.57 -1.24 3.99
CA ILE A 9 2.16 -1.66 4.06
C ILE A 9 1.43 -0.81 5.11
N VAL A 10 0.49 -0.02 4.65
CA VAL A 10 -0.40 0.78 5.51
C VAL A 10 -1.65 -0.03 5.81
N GLY A 11 -2.01 -0.17 7.10
CA GLY A 11 -3.16 -0.96 7.51
C GLY A 11 -2.90 -2.47 7.54
N ALA A 12 -1.72 -2.89 7.95
CA ALA A 12 -1.26 -4.27 7.87
C ALA A 12 -1.95 -5.25 8.84
N THR A 13 -2.81 -4.79 9.74
CA THR A 13 -3.47 -5.64 10.76
C THR A 13 -4.76 -6.32 10.30
N GLY A 14 -5.36 -5.88 9.19
CA GLY A 14 -6.55 -6.50 8.61
C GLY A 14 -6.25 -7.79 7.84
N TYR A 15 -7.29 -8.47 7.36
CA TYR A 15 -7.16 -9.69 6.56
C TYR A 15 -6.32 -9.47 5.29
N THR A 16 -6.59 -8.39 4.57
CA THR A 16 -5.83 -8.04 3.35
C THR A 16 -4.36 -7.78 3.67
N GLY A 17 -4.07 -7.04 4.74
CA GLY A 17 -2.71 -6.74 5.18
C GLY A 17 -1.96 -7.99 5.63
N SER A 18 -2.60 -8.88 6.40
CA SER A 18 -1.98 -10.13 6.85
C SER A 18 -1.67 -11.09 5.69
N GLU A 19 -2.56 -11.18 4.72
CA GLU A 19 -2.35 -11.99 3.52
C GLU A 19 -1.22 -11.42 2.65
N LEU A 20 -1.15 -10.10 2.52
CA LEU A 20 -0.07 -9.44 1.82
C LEU A 20 1.29 -9.71 2.49
N LEU A 21 1.37 -9.62 3.83
CA LEU A 21 2.55 -9.99 4.60
C LEU A 21 2.97 -11.43 4.33
N ARG A 22 2.02 -12.37 4.33
CA ARG A 22 2.27 -13.79 4.05
C ARG A 22 2.86 -14.02 2.67
N LEU A 23 2.32 -13.34 1.65
CA LEU A 23 2.78 -13.46 0.27
C LEU A 23 4.16 -12.85 0.08
N LEU A 24 4.40 -11.67 0.63
CA LEU A 24 5.65 -10.94 0.46
C LEU A 24 6.80 -11.53 1.29
N ALA A 25 6.52 -12.10 2.47
CA ALA A 25 7.52 -12.72 3.33
C ALA A 25 8.28 -13.89 2.65
N ASN A 26 7.67 -14.51 1.65
CA ASN A 26 8.29 -15.61 0.90
C ASN A 26 9.09 -15.16 -0.34
N ARG A 27 9.22 -13.85 -0.55
CA ARG A 27 9.95 -13.30 -1.70
C ARG A 27 11.33 -12.85 -1.30
N SER A 28 12.36 -13.44 -1.92
CA SER A 28 13.77 -13.07 -1.69
C SER A 28 14.19 -11.73 -2.31
N ASP A 29 13.41 -11.21 -3.25
CA ASP A 29 13.62 -9.94 -3.94
C ASP A 29 12.87 -8.76 -3.29
N VAL A 30 12.15 -8.99 -2.17
CA VAL A 30 11.36 -8.00 -1.44
C VAL A 30 11.84 -7.88 0.00
N GLU A 31 11.96 -6.64 0.46
CA GLU A 31 12.17 -6.28 1.86
C GLU A 31 10.97 -5.46 2.35
N ILE A 32 10.25 -5.98 3.36
CA ILE A 32 9.18 -5.23 4.01
C ILE A 32 9.83 -4.30 5.05
N THR A 33 9.91 -3.01 4.73
CA THR A 33 10.62 -2.01 5.55
C THR A 33 9.73 -1.26 6.51
N ALA A 34 8.44 -1.15 6.22
CA ALA A 34 7.50 -0.42 7.06
C ALA A 34 6.12 -1.07 7.05
N ILE A 35 5.57 -1.28 8.24
CA ILE A 35 4.17 -1.71 8.43
C ILE A 35 3.51 -0.78 9.43
N THR A 36 2.29 -0.33 9.15
CA THR A 36 1.59 0.59 10.05
C THR A 36 0.32 0.01 10.62
N SER A 37 0.06 0.38 11.86
CA SER A 37 -1.21 0.17 12.54
C SER A 37 -1.45 1.27 13.56
N ARG A 38 -2.70 1.70 13.70
CA ARG A 38 -3.09 2.67 14.73
C ARG A 38 -3.15 2.04 16.12
N THR A 39 -3.47 0.76 16.21
CA THR A 39 -3.74 0.06 17.48
C THR A 39 -2.58 -0.82 17.94
N GLU A 40 -1.74 -1.30 17.04
CA GLU A 40 -0.72 -2.30 17.32
C GLU A 40 0.72 -1.75 17.28
N SER A 41 0.86 -0.42 17.27
CA SER A 41 2.18 0.24 17.22
C SER A 41 3.11 -0.26 18.34
N GLY A 42 4.35 -0.59 17.98
CA GLY A 42 5.37 -1.12 18.87
C GLY A 42 5.39 -2.65 19.03
N LYS A 43 4.30 -3.35 18.67
CA LYS A 43 4.26 -4.82 18.72
C LYS A 43 5.01 -5.44 17.55
N SER A 44 5.61 -6.60 17.79
CA SER A 44 6.17 -7.43 16.72
C SER A 44 5.05 -7.96 15.82
N VAL A 45 5.32 -8.05 14.52
CA VAL A 45 4.39 -8.66 13.57
C VAL A 45 4.10 -10.13 13.91
N THR A 46 5.07 -10.84 14.48
CA THR A 46 4.94 -12.25 14.86
C THR A 46 4.15 -12.48 16.15
N GLU A 47 3.95 -11.45 16.95
CA GLU A 47 3.00 -11.50 18.08
C GLU A 47 1.56 -11.56 17.58
N LEU A 48 1.24 -10.73 16.58
CA LEU A 48 -0.10 -10.68 16.00
C LEU A 48 -0.33 -11.81 14.98
N PHE A 49 0.70 -12.16 14.23
CA PHE A 49 0.66 -13.15 13.15
C PHE A 49 1.73 -14.23 13.37
N PRO A 50 1.48 -15.24 14.24
CA PRO A 50 2.46 -16.27 14.57
C PRO A 50 2.99 -17.08 13.38
N PHE A 51 2.24 -17.15 12.29
CA PHE A 51 2.66 -17.84 11.06
C PHE A 51 3.81 -17.14 10.31
N LEU A 52 4.16 -15.90 10.70
CA LEU A 52 5.29 -15.15 10.14
C LEU A 52 6.61 -15.35 10.91
N ARG A 53 6.60 -16.19 11.97
CA ARG A 53 7.83 -16.52 12.71
C ARG A 53 8.84 -17.21 11.80
N GLY A 54 10.10 -16.81 11.95
CA GLY A 54 11.19 -17.24 11.08
C GLY A 54 11.32 -16.51 9.75
N PHE A 55 10.36 -15.63 9.43
CA PHE A 55 10.39 -14.81 8.22
C PHE A 55 10.52 -13.31 8.52
N LEU A 56 9.78 -12.80 9.50
CA LEU A 56 9.67 -11.37 9.81
C LEU A 56 9.80 -11.09 11.32
N ASP A 57 10.67 -11.80 12.01
CA ASP A 57 10.77 -11.72 13.47
C ASP A 57 11.15 -10.33 14.01
N ASP A 58 11.93 -9.57 13.26
CA ASP A 58 12.40 -8.23 13.66
C ASP A 58 11.44 -7.11 13.25
N LEU A 59 10.40 -7.41 12.45
CA LEU A 59 9.47 -6.42 11.95
C LEU A 59 8.44 -6.02 13.02
N LYS A 60 8.31 -4.70 13.25
CA LYS A 60 7.35 -4.14 14.21
C LYS A 60 6.41 -3.18 13.55
N PHE A 61 5.18 -3.11 14.08
CA PHE A 61 4.23 -2.08 13.68
C PHE A 61 4.67 -0.70 14.15
N SER A 62 4.57 0.28 13.25
CA SER A 62 4.69 1.71 13.56
C SER A 62 3.33 2.38 13.55
N SER A 63 3.18 3.49 14.25
CA SER A 63 2.02 4.36 14.01
C SER A 63 2.13 4.98 12.60
N PRO A 64 1.00 5.32 11.96
CA PRO A 64 1.02 5.98 10.64
C PRO A 64 1.88 7.25 10.61
N ASP A 65 1.88 8.02 11.70
CA ASP A 65 2.62 9.28 11.80
C ASP A 65 4.13 9.11 12.03
N ALA A 66 4.55 7.94 12.55
CA ALA A 66 5.96 7.66 12.82
C ALA A 66 6.65 6.89 11.68
N ALA A 67 5.90 6.29 10.77
CA ALA A 67 6.45 5.50 9.68
C ALA A 67 6.92 6.42 8.54
N ASP A 68 8.19 6.31 8.17
CA ASP A 68 8.71 6.94 6.95
C ASP A 68 8.47 6.03 5.75
N LEU A 69 7.39 6.27 5.03
CA LEU A 69 7.04 5.53 3.81
C LEU A 69 7.81 6.01 2.59
N THR A 70 8.51 7.14 2.67
CA THR A 70 9.25 7.72 1.53
C THR A 70 10.52 6.94 1.18
N VAL A 71 10.97 6.06 2.09
CA VAL A 71 12.10 5.16 1.85
C VAL A 71 11.74 3.90 1.06
N CYS A 72 10.45 3.68 0.83
CA CYS A 72 9.95 2.52 0.10
C CYS A 72 9.97 2.75 -1.42
N ASP A 73 10.17 1.68 -2.19
CA ASP A 73 9.94 1.68 -3.64
C ASP A 73 8.44 1.56 -3.95
N PHE A 74 7.71 0.78 -3.13
CA PHE A 74 6.26 0.58 -3.22
C PHE A 74 5.59 0.70 -1.86
N VAL A 75 4.39 1.27 -1.84
CA VAL A 75 3.52 1.27 -0.66
C VAL A 75 2.15 0.70 -1.02
N PHE A 76 1.75 -0.33 -0.29
CA PHE A 76 0.40 -0.89 -0.36
C PHE A 76 -0.49 -0.23 0.69
N PHE A 77 -1.69 0.13 0.28
CA PHE A 77 -2.74 0.60 1.18
C PHE A 77 -3.81 -0.47 1.34
N ALA A 78 -3.77 -1.18 2.48
CA ALA A 78 -4.78 -2.14 2.90
C ALA A 78 -5.73 -1.50 3.93
N THR A 79 -6.35 -0.40 3.54
CA THR A 79 -7.06 0.55 4.40
C THR A 79 -8.48 0.78 3.91
N PRO A 80 -9.36 1.39 4.74
CA PRO A 80 -10.61 1.95 4.28
C PRO A 80 -10.41 3.03 3.21
N HIS A 81 -11.48 3.38 2.49
CA HIS A 81 -11.48 4.49 1.52
C HIS A 81 -11.02 5.81 2.16
N GLY A 82 -10.36 6.63 1.39
CA GLY A 82 -9.89 7.95 1.80
C GLY A 82 -8.48 8.00 2.39
N VAL A 83 -7.90 6.88 2.77
CA VAL A 83 -6.56 6.88 3.37
C VAL A 83 -5.47 7.00 2.31
N ALA A 84 -5.52 6.19 1.25
CA ALA A 84 -4.52 6.21 0.19
C ALA A 84 -4.47 7.56 -0.51
N MET A 85 -5.61 8.13 -0.89
CA MET A 85 -5.65 9.41 -1.60
C MET A 85 -5.09 10.59 -0.79
N ASN A 86 -5.13 10.55 0.54
CA ASN A 86 -4.56 11.59 1.39
C ASN A 86 -3.02 11.54 1.45
N ALA A 87 -2.42 10.35 1.31
CA ALA A 87 -0.97 10.17 1.32
C ALA A 87 -0.34 10.18 -0.09
N ALA A 88 -1.13 9.93 -1.11
CA ALA A 88 -0.65 9.64 -2.46
C ALA A 88 0.17 10.77 -3.08
N ARG A 89 -0.28 12.02 -2.97
CA ARG A 89 0.41 13.17 -3.58
C ARG A 89 1.85 13.29 -3.09
N GLU A 90 2.07 13.19 -1.79
CA GLU A 90 3.39 13.27 -1.21
C GLU A 90 4.27 12.09 -1.62
N LEU A 91 3.79 10.87 -1.47
CA LEU A 91 4.55 9.66 -1.80
C LEU A 91 4.94 9.61 -3.27
N VAL A 92 4.01 9.90 -4.17
CA VAL A 92 4.28 9.93 -5.62
C VAL A 92 5.32 11.03 -5.96
N SER A 93 5.26 12.20 -5.32
CA SER A 93 6.25 13.27 -5.50
C SER A 93 7.67 12.87 -5.07
N LYS A 94 7.78 11.92 -4.15
CA LYS A 94 9.05 11.33 -3.68
C LYS A 94 9.49 10.11 -4.50
N GLY A 95 8.75 9.76 -5.54
CA GLY A 95 9.08 8.62 -6.40
C GLY A 95 8.59 7.27 -5.90
N VAL A 96 7.79 7.24 -4.83
CA VAL A 96 7.17 6.01 -4.31
C VAL A 96 6.00 5.62 -5.20
N ARG A 97 5.90 4.35 -5.53
CA ARG A 97 4.77 3.79 -6.27
C ARG A 97 3.69 3.30 -5.31
N ILE A 98 2.43 3.54 -5.64
CA ILE A 98 1.29 3.23 -4.78
C ILE A 98 0.47 2.09 -5.37
N ILE A 99 0.09 1.15 -4.52
CA ILE A 99 -0.91 0.12 -4.81
C ILE A 99 -2.01 0.24 -3.77
N ASP A 100 -3.15 0.79 -4.20
CA ASP A 100 -4.31 0.96 -3.34
C ASP A 100 -5.26 -0.22 -3.48
N LEU A 101 -5.43 -0.97 -2.40
CA LEU A 101 -6.33 -2.12 -2.32
C LEU A 101 -7.76 -1.71 -1.93
N ALA A 102 -7.99 -0.41 -1.68
CA ALA A 102 -9.32 0.15 -1.47
C ALA A 102 -9.94 0.62 -2.80
N ALA A 103 -10.58 1.78 -2.83
CA ALA A 103 -11.26 2.25 -4.03
C ALA A 103 -10.83 3.64 -4.51
N ASP A 104 -9.86 4.27 -3.82
CA ASP A 104 -9.53 5.67 -4.03
C ASP A 104 -9.06 5.96 -5.47
N PHE A 105 -8.39 4.99 -6.11
CA PHE A 105 -7.86 5.15 -7.46
C PHE A 105 -8.49 4.23 -8.51
N ARG A 106 -9.66 3.67 -8.20
CA ARG A 106 -10.38 2.76 -9.09
C ARG A 106 -11.09 3.49 -10.21
N LEU A 107 -11.73 4.62 -9.92
CA LEU A 107 -12.46 5.43 -10.87
C LEU A 107 -11.61 6.59 -11.40
N LYS A 108 -11.77 6.93 -12.68
CA LYS A 108 -11.03 8.01 -13.33
C LYS A 108 -11.61 9.40 -13.08
N ASP A 109 -12.90 9.48 -12.79
CA ASP A 109 -13.65 10.71 -12.61
C ASP A 109 -13.90 11.00 -11.14
N ALA A 110 -13.51 12.18 -10.66
CA ALA A 110 -13.64 12.57 -9.27
C ALA A 110 -15.10 12.78 -8.84
N GLU A 111 -15.97 13.26 -9.73
CA GLU A 111 -17.39 13.44 -9.44
C GLU A 111 -18.11 12.08 -9.37
N GLU A 112 -17.72 11.14 -10.23
CA GLU A 112 -18.20 9.78 -10.15
C GLU A 112 -17.74 9.09 -8.86
N PHE A 113 -16.48 9.26 -8.47
CA PHE A 113 -15.95 8.79 -7.18
C PHE A 113 -16.78 9.35 -6.02
N LYS A 114 -17.02 10.67 -5.99
CA LYS A 114 -17.85 11.33 -4.96
C LYS A 114 -19.27 10.77 -4.94
N ARG A 115 -19.87 10.53 -6.10
CA ARG A 115 -21.22 9.98 -6.21
C ARG A 115 -21.35 8.60 -5.55
N TRP A 116 -20.34 7.72 -5.76
CA TRP A 116 -20.37 6.36 -5.25
C TRP A 116 -19.87 6.24 -3.80
N TYR A 117 -18.75 6.90 -3.47
CA TYR A 117 -18.09 6.74 -2.16
C TYR A 117 -18.43 7.84 -1.16
N LYS A 118 -19.19 8.88 -1.55
CA LYS A 118 -19.61 10.00 -0.70
C LYS A 118 -18.45 10.77 -0.06
N LEU A 119 -17.31 10.81 -0.73
CA LEU A 119 -16.09 11.50 -0.34
C LEU A 119 -15.60 12.40 -1.48
N ASP A 120 -15.07 13.56 -1.15
CA ASP A 120 -14.30 14.35 -2.11
C ASP A 120 -12.91 13.74 -2.26
N HIS A 121 -12.44 13.60 -3.51
CA HIS A 121 -11.14 13.02 -3.76
C HIS A 121 -10.02 14.00 -3.41
N ALA A 122 -9.05 13.58 -2.56
CA ALA A 122 -7.99 14.44 -2.05
C ALA A 122 -6.93 14.83 -3.11
N CYS A 123 -6.76 14.00 -4.14
CA CYS A 123 -5.79 14.23 -5.22
C CYS A 123 -6.35 13.82 -6.60
N PRO A 124 -7.39 14.53 -7.10
CA PRO A 124 -8.04 14.17 -8.35
C PRO A 124 -7.10 14.19 -9.57
N GLU A 125 -6.01 14.95 -9.49
CA GLU A 125 -4.98 15.00 -10.54
C GLU A 125 -4.29 13.64 -10.77
N LEU A 126 -4.23 12.77 -9.78
CA LEU A 126 -3.64 11.44 -9.92
C LEU A 126 -4.60 10.40 -10.53
N LEU A 127 -5.89 10.68 -10.58
CA LEU A 127 -6.88 9.75 -11.16
C LEU A 127 -6.65 9.51 -12.65
N ALA A 128 -6.22 10.53 -13.39
CA ALA A 128 -5.97 10.42 -14.82
C ALA A 128 -4.89 9.40 -15.16
N GLU A 129 -3.82 9.34 -14.35
CA GLU A 129 -2.69 8.44 -14.57
C GLU A 129 -2.84 7.08 -13.86
N ALA A 130 -3.70 6.97 -12.85
CA ALA A 130 -3.90 5.72 -12.11
C ALA A 130 -4.36 4.59 -13.04
N VAL A 131 -3.81 3.40 -12.86
CA VAL A 131 -4.19 2.21 -13.61
C VAL A 131 -5.10 1.34 -12.76
N TYR A 132 -6.22 0.88 -13.32
CA TYR A 132 -7.05 -0.13 -12.67
C TYR A 132 -6.34 -1.48 -12.70
N GLY A 133 -6.03 -2.00 -11.51
CA GLY A 133 -5.12 -3.13 -11.33
C GLY A 133 -5.79 -4.48 -11.53
N GLN A 134 -5.96 -4.87 -12.77
CA GLN A 134 -6.35 -6.23 -13.15
C GLN A 134 -5.15 -6.90 -13.85
N PRO A 135 -4.31 -7.66 -13.13
CA PRO A 135 -3.09 -8.24 -13.69
C PRO A 135 -3.32 -9.11 -14.92
N GLU A 136 -4.49 -9.75 -15.00
CA GLU A 136 -4.89 -10.61 -16.11
C GLU A 136 -4.99 -9.86 -17.45
N THR A 137 -5.40 -8.59 -17.41
CA THR A 137 -5.66 -7.78 -18.61
C THR A 137 -4.78 -6.53 -18.70
N MET A 138 -4.30 -6.00 -17.56
CA MET A 138 -3.62 -4.71 -17.48
C MET A 138 -2.15 -4.81 -17.05
N ARG A 139 -1.55 -5.98 -17.11
CA ARG A 139 -0.19 -6.27 -16.61
C ARG A 139 0.85 -5.25 -17.07
N GLU A 140 0.91 -4.95 -18.36
CA GLU A 140 1.93 -4.06 -18.92
C GLU A 140 1.71 -2.59 -18.48
N ALA A 141 0.46 -2.15 -18.43
CA ALA A 141 0.12 -0.83 -17.89
C ALA A 141 0.49 -0.70 -16.41
N MET A 142 0.22 -1.74 -15.60
CA MET A 142 0.57 -1.76 -14.17
C MET A 142 2.07 -1.68 -13.93
N LYS A 143 2.90 -2.31 -14.78
CA LYS A 143 4.37 -2.25 -14.64
C LYS A 143 4.91 -0.83 -14.75
N ALA A 144 4.31 0.01 -15.58
CA ALA A 144 4.70 1.40 -15.80
C ALA A 144 4.02 2.38 -14.84
N ALA A 145 2.93 1.99 -14.18
CA ALA A 145 2.12 2.88 -13.37
C ALA A 145 2.82 3.34 -12.09
N ARG A 146 2.62 4.60 -11.72
CA ARG A 146 3.00 5.14 -10.39
C ARG A 146 1.91 4.90 -9.36
N VAL A 147 0.66 4.81 -9.80
CA VAL A 147 -0.51 4.57 -8.97
C VAL A 147 -1.34 3.46 -9.59
N VAL A 148 -1.62 2.43 -8.79
CA VAL A 148 -2.49 1.31 -9.17
C VAL A 148 -3.64 1.23 -8.17
N GLY A 149 -4.89 1.28 -8.66
CA GLY A 149 -6.10 1.03 -7.88
C GLY A 149 -6.64 -0.37 -8.19
N MET A 150 -6.83 -1.16 -7.15
CA MET A 150 -7.29 -2.56 -7.27
C MET A 150 -8.81 -2.70 -7.16
#